data_d387ae12a826bb1c5e11a0328515b8f8
#
_entry.id   d387ae12a826bb1c5e11a0328515b8f8
#
_cell.length_a   1.000
_cell.length_b   1.000
_cell.length_c   1.000
_cell.angle_alpha   90.00
_cell.angle_beta   90.00
_cell.angle_gamma   90.00
#
_symmetry.space_group_name_H-M   'P 1'
#
loop_
_entity.id
_entity.type
_entity.pdbx_description
1 polymer ?
#
loop_
_entity_poly.entity_id
_entity_poly.type
_entity_poly.pdbx_seq_one_letter_code
_entity_poly.pdbx_strand_id
1 'polypeptide(L)'
;MAEKVVKENKKSFDLKNLILNGGIYLVLLLLLILIVMKDPTFLSLLNIQNILTQSSVRIIIALGVAGLIVTQGTDLSVGRQVGMAALVSATLLQATTNVNKVFKGLPTLPIPVVLLLVIVIGALIGLITGLIVAKLNVVPFVATMGTMVIVYGINSLYFDFVGASPVAGFDRKYSQVAQGALFQIGQLRLSYLIIYAVIAIVFMWTLWNKTVFGKNLFAVGGNPEAAVVSGVNVVKTLILVYMLSGVMYATGGFLEAARVGSVTNNMGFMYEMDAIGACVIGGVSFSGGVGKISGV
;
A
#
# COMPACT_ATOMS: atom_id res chain seq x y z
N MET A 1 -20.89 58.32 9.34
CA MET A 1 -21.67 57.63 8.30
C MET A 1 -20.72 57.20 7.21
N ALA A 2 -20.37 55.92 7.21
CA ALA A 2 -19.67 55.28 6.11
C ALA A 2 -20.16 53.81 6.06
N GLU A 3 -21.11 53.57 5.17
CA GLU A 3 -21.62 52.25 4.83
C GLU A 3 -20.51 51.44 4.18
N LYS A 4 -20.03 50.43 4.90
CA LYS A 4 -19.21 49.39 4.31
C LYS A 4 -20.09 48.42 3.51
N VAL A 5 -20.14 48.65 2.21
CA VAL A 5 -20.69 47.70 1.24
C VAL A 5 -19.86 46.41 1.31
N VAL A 6 -20.44 45.36 1.92
CA VAL A 6 -19.95 44.01 1.83
C VAL A 6 -20.22 43.49 0.42
N LYS A 7 -19.21 43.56 -0.46
CA LYS A 7 -19.25 42.87 -1.75
C LYS A 7 -19.24 41.39 -1.49
N GLU A 8 -20.40 40.74 -1.62
CA GLU A 8 -20.51 39.29 -1.83
C GLU A 8 -19.67 38.89 -3.04
N ASN A 9 -18.56 38.25 -2.77
CA ASN A 9 -17.69 37.72 -3.81
C ASN A 9 -18.40 36.45 -4.39
N LYS A 10 -19.27 36.68 -5.40
CA LYS A 10 -19.75 35.59 -6.26
C LYS A 10 -18.50 34.89 -6.80
N LYS A 11 -18.19 33.71 -6.31
CA LYS A 11 -17.18 32.84 -6.91
C LYS A 11 -17.57 32.63 -8.37
N SER A 12 -17.01 33.45 -9.25
CA SER A 12 -17.06 33.18 -10.68
C SER A 12 -16.48 31.77 -10.89
N PHE A 13 -17.20 30.95 -11.60
CA PHE A 13 -16.76 29.60 -11.98
C PHE A 13 -15.50 29.78 -12.85
N ASP A 14 -14.33 29.70 -12.19
CA ASP A 14 -13.05 29.91 -12.88
C ASP A 14 -12.63 28.59 -13.49
N LEU A 15 -12.98 28.42 -14.77
CA LEU A 15 -12.67 27.26 -15.59
C LEU A 15 -11.17 26.93 -15.57
N LYS A 16 -10.32 27.96 -15.47
CA LYS A 16 -8.86 27.81 -15.38
C LYS A 16 -8.45 27.12 -14.08
N ASN A 17 -9.03 27.49 -12.96
CA ASN A 17 -8.78 26.86 -11.67
C ASN A 17 -9.35 25.44 -11.61
N LEU A 18 -10.49 25.19 -12.27
CA LEU A 18 -11.04 23.84 -12.39
C LEU A 18 -10.11 22.93 -13.20
N ILE A 19 -9.56 23.42 -14.32
CA ILE A 19 -8.64 22.65 -15.16
C ILE A 19 -7.30 22.45 -14.44
N LEU A 20 -6.75 23.47 -13.78
CA LEU A 20 -5.46 23.37 -13.09
C LEU A 20 -5.51 22.46 -11.86
N ASN A 21 -6.60 22.47 -11.09
CA ASN A 21 -6.72 21.70 -9.85
C ASN A 21 -7.48 20.39 -10.03
N GLY A 22 -8.26 20.25 -11.10
CA GLY A 22 -9.13 19.09 -11.37
C GLY A 22 -8.82 18.36 -12.67
N GLY A 23 -7.79 18.77 -13.42
CA GLY A 23 -7.52 18.25 -14.77
C GLY A 23 -7.37 16.73 -14.83
N ILE A 24 -6.70 16.12 -13.83
CA ILE A 24 -6.54 14.68 -13.75
C ILE A 24 -7.89 13.95 -13.58
N TYR A 25 -8.80 14.51 -12.78
CA TYR A 25 -10.14 13.94 -12.59
C TYR A 25 -11.00 14.07 -13.84
N LEU A 26 -10.83 15.17 -14.61
CA LEU A 26 -11.50 15.35 -15.90
C LEU A 26 -11.02 14.31 -16.93
N VAL A 27 -9.71 14.05 -16.99
CA VAL A 27 -9.15 13.01 -17.85
C VAL A 27 -9.67 11.64 -17.45
N LEU A 28 -9.68 11.31 -16.17
CA LEU A 28 -10.20 10.03 -15.65
C LEU A 28 -11.69 9.87 -15.98
N LEU A 29 -12.49 10.94 -15.81
CA LEU A 29 -13.90 10.93 -16.14
C LEU A 29 -14.14 10.69 -17.65
N LEU A 30 -13.35 11.37 -18.49
CA LEU A 30 -13.43 11.18 -19.94
C LEU A 30 -13.07 9.74 -20.33
N LEU A 31 -11.99 9.18 -19.77
CA LEU A 31 -11.62 7.79 -20.00
C LEU A 31 -12.72 6.82 -19.54
N LEU A 32 -13.32 7.07 -18.37
CA LEU A 32 -14.44 6.26 -17.88
C LEU A 32 -15.62 6.30 -18.85
N ILE A 33 -16.00 7.47 -19.36
CA ILE A 33 -17.09 7.61 -20.33
C ILE A 33 -16.76 6.82 -21.61
N LEU A 34 -15.54 6.95 -22.14
CA LEU A 34 -15.12 6.22 -23.33
C LEU A 34 -15.16 4.69 -23.15
N ILE A 35 -14.74 4.19 -21.96
CA ILE A 35 -14.80 2.76 -21.64
C ILE A 35 -16.25 2.29 -21.59
N VAL A 36 -17.11 3.02 -20.86
CA VAL A 36 -18.54 2.66 -20.72
C VAL A 36 -19.28 2.70 -22.07
N MET A 37 -18.93 3.64 -22.96
CA MET A 37 -19.49 3.69 -24.32
C MET A 37 -19.07 2.49 -25.16
N LYS A 38 -17.85 1.95 -24.97
CA LYS A 38 -17.38 0.74 -25.65
C LYS A 38 -17.94 -0.54 -25.05
N ASP A 39 -17.99 -0.60 -23.74
CA ASP A 39 -18.46 -1.78 -23.00
C ASP A 39 -19.32 -1.37 -21.80
N PRO A 40 -20.65 -1.33 -21.96
CA PRO A 40 -21.57 -1.02 -20.88
C PRO A 40 -21.47 -1.97 -19.67
N THR A 41 -20.94 -3.20 -19.87
CA THR A 41 -20.77 -4.18 -18.79
C THR A 41 -19.71 -3.73 -17.78
N PHE A 42 -18.90 -2.72 -18.13
CA PHE A 42 -17.94 -2.11 -17.22
C PHE A 42 -18.59 -1.61 -15.92
N LEU A 43 -19.80 -1.08 -15.98
CA LEU A 43 -20.59 -0.63 -14.82
C LEU A 43 -21.39 -1.74 -14.14
N SER A 44 -21.23 -3.01 -14.57
CA SER A 44 -21.92 -4.12 -13.93
C SER A 44 -21.50 -4.24 -12.46
N LEU A 45 -22.44 -4.64 -11.59
CA LEU A 45 -22.20 -4.84 -10.16
C LEU A 45 -21.01 -5.78 -9.91
N LEU A 46 -20.91 -6.84 -10.71
CA LEU A 46 -19.80 -7.81 -10.62
C LEU A 46 -18.45 -7.15 -10.90
N ASN A 47 -18.36 -6.32 -11.94
CA ASN A 47 -17.10 -5.65 -12.27
C ASN A 47 -16.72 -4.61 -11.23
N ILE A 48 -17.69 -3.83 -10.71
CA ILE A 48 -17.45 -2.88 -9.62
C ILE A 48 -16.89 -3.61 -8.38
N GLN A 49 -17.46 -4.76 -8.02
CA GLN A 49 -16.96 -5.58 -6.91
C GLN A 49 -15.54 -6.09 -7.15
N ASN A 50 -15.23 -6.51 -8.38
CA ASN A 50 -13.89 -6.95 -8.76
C ASN A 50 -12.89 -5.79 -8.65
N ILE A 51 -13.23 -4.59 -9.11
CA ILE A 51 -12.41 -3.39 -8.98
C ILE A 51 -12.16 -3.09 -7.50
N LEU A 52 -13.20 -3.05 -6.67
CA LEU A 52 -13.07 -2.79 -5.24
C LEU A 52 -12.20 -3.84 -4.54
N THR A 53 -12.36 -5.11 -4.89
CA THR A 53 -11.58 -6.22 -4.31
C THR A 53 -10.10 -6.13 -4.69
N GLN A 54 -9.79 -5.81 -5.95
CA GLN A 54 -8.41 -5.64 -6.43
C GLN A 54 -7.77 -4.40 -5.83
N SER A 55 -8.50 -3.28 -5.80
CA SER A 55 -8.03 -2.02 -5.22
C SER A 55 -7.78 -2.12 -3.72
N SER A 56 -8.49 -2.99 -3.00
CA SER A 56 -8.34 -3.15 -1.55
C SER A 56 -6.91 -3.47 -1.12
N VAL A 57 -6.24 -4.39 -1.81
CA VAL A 57 -4.84 -4.72 -1.51
C VAL A 57 -3.91 -3.56 -1.90
N ARG A 58 -4.17 -2.91 -3.05
CA ARG A 58 -3.38 -1.76 -3.52
C ARG A 58 -3.48 -0.58 -2.55
N ILE A 59 -4.67 -0.33 -2.00
CA ILE A 59 -4.89 0.71 -0.98
C ILE A 59 -4.04 0.43 0.27
N ILE A 60 -4.02 -0.81 0.78
CA ILE A 60 -3.19 -1.16 1.95
C ILE A 60 -1.71 -0.85 1.69
N ILE A 61 -1.21 -1.21 0.51
CA ILE A 61 0.18 -0.93 0.11
C ILE A 61 0.41 0.57 -0.04
N ALA A 62 -0.49 1.29 -0.71
CA ALA A 62 -0.39 2.74 -0.93
C ALA A 62 -0.41 3.54 0.38
N LEU A 63 -1.19 3.11 1.39
CA LEU A 63 -1.19 3.70 2.72
C LEU A 63 0.20 3.63 3.39
N GLY A 64 0.97 2.57 3.13
CA GLY A 64 2.37 2.47 3.56
C GLY A 64 3.25 3.51 2.86
N VAL A 65 3.12 3.63 1.54
CA VAL A 65 3.89 4.59 0.72
C VAL A 65 3.56 6.04 1.06
N ALA A 66 2.30 6.34 1.34
CA ALA A 66 1.83 7.69 1.61
C ALA A 66 2.60 8.38 2.74
N GLY A 67 2.92 7.65 3.83
CA GLY A 67 3.71 8.19 4.94
C GLY A 67 5.12 8.61 4.52
N LEU A 68 5.74 7.85 3.65
CA LEU A 68 7.07 8.16 3.12
C LEU A 68 7.05 9.40 2.23
N ILE A 69 6.07 9.52 1.32
CA ILE A 69 5.93 10.70 0.47
C ILE A 69 5.71 11.96 1.31
N VAL A 70 4.88 11.90 2.35
CA VAL A 70 4.69 13.03 3.28
C VAL A 70 5.99 13.44 3.95
N THR A 71 6.93 12.53 4.23
CA THR A 71 8.27 12.85 4.77
C THR A 71 9.32 13.12 3.70
N GLN A 72 8.93 13.48 2.48
CA GLN A 72 9.80 13.74 1.32
C GLN A 72 10.61 12.52 0.89
N GLY A 73 10.19 11.31 1.28
CA GLY A 73 10.81 10.05 0.88
C GLY A 73 10.06 9.38 -0.27
N THR A 74 10.77 8.54 -1.00
CA THR A 74 10.21 7.59 -1.96
C THR A 74 10.70 6.20 -1.62
N ASP A 75 9.91 5.18 -1.88
CA ASP A 75 10.34 3.79 -1.67
C ASP A 75 10.11 2.98 -2.95
N LEU A 76 11.20 2.56 -3.57
CA LEU A 76 11.18 1.71 -4.74
C LEU A 76 11.18 0.21 -4.41
N SER A 77 11.38 -0.13 -3.13
CA SER A 77 11.43 -1.53 -2.71
C SER A 77 10.05 -2.16 -2.43
N VAL A 78 8.98 -1.37 -2.51
CA VAL A 78 7.59 -1.75 -2.21
C VAL A 78 7.21 -3.08 -2.86
N GLY A 79 7.30 -3.15 -4.19
CA GLY A 79 6.88 -4.33 -4.94
C GLY A 79 7.68 -5.59 -4.57
N ARG A 80 8.98 -5.45 -4.29
CA ARG A 80 9.83 -6.58 -3.91
C ARG A 80 9.57 -7.06 -2.49
N GLN A 81 9.25 -6.15 -1.56
CA GLN A 81 8.80 -6.51 -0.21
C GLN A 81 7.44 -7.21 -0.23
N VAL A 82 6.50 -6.72 -1.05
CA VAL A 82 5.20 -7.38 -1.30
C VAL A 82 5.42 -8.80 -1.85
N GLY A 83 6.29 -8.94 -2.87
CA GLY A 83 6.61 -10.24 -3.46
C GLY A 83 7.23 -11.21 -2.46
N MET A 84 8.15 -10.74 -1.61
CA MET A 84 8.79 -11.55 -0.57
C MET A 84 7.75 -12.04 0.46
N ALA A 85 6.91 -11.15 0.97
CA ALA A 85 5.87 -11.52 1.91
C ALA A 85 4.87 -12.50 1.28
N ALA A 86 4.52 -12.30 0.01
CA ALA A 86 3.66 -13.20 -0.74
C ALA A 86 4.27 -14.60 -0.87
N LEU A 87 5.55 -14.68 -1.25
CA LEU A 87 6.23 -15.96 -1.47
C LEU A 87 6.43 -16.74 -0.16
N VAL A 88 6.85 -16.07 0.92
CA VAL A 88 6.95 -16.69 2.25
C VAL A 88 5.60 -17.21 2.73
N SER A 89 4.54 -16.41 2.56
CA SER A 89 3.19 -16.83 2.94
C SER A 89 2.72 -18.03 2.12
N ALA A 90 2.96 -18.01 0.82
CA ALA A 90 2.58 -19.07 -0.11
C ALA A 90 3.22 -20.39 0.24
N THR A 91 4.53 -20.42 0.53
CA THR A 91 5.27 -21.65 0.83
C THR A 91 4.87 -22.27 2.18
N LEU A 92 4.56 -21.44 3.18
CA LEU A 92 4.21 -21.87 4.53
C LEU A 92 2.73 -22.28 4.69
N LEU A 93 1.84 -21.75 3.81
CA LEU A 93 0.39 -21.97 3.89
C LEU A 93 -0.16 -22.87 2.78
N GLN A 94 0.70 -23.69 2.15
CA GLN A 94 0.23 -24.74 1.24
C GLN A 94 -0.57 -25.81 1.99
N ALA A 95 -1.60 -26.35 1.35
CA ALA A 95 -2.38 -27.47 1.88
C ALA A 95 -1.52 -28.69 2.12
N THR A 96 -1.79 -29.43 3.19
CA THR A 96 -1.10 -30.71 3.47
C THR A 96 -1.34 -31.77 2.40
N THR A 97 -2.46 -31.68 1.70
CA THR A 97 -2.85 -32.58 0.60
C THR A 97 -2.20 -32.21 -0.74
N ASN A 98 -1.47 -31.09 -0.81
CA ASN A 98 -0.82 -30.66 -2.05
C ASN A 98 0.39 -31.56 -2.36
N VAL A 99 0.34 -32.24 -3.50
CA VAL A 99 1.42 -33.16 -3.98
C VAL A 99 2.72 -32.38 -4.19
N ASN A 100 2.63 -31.13 -4.65
CA ASN A 100 3.75 -30.23 -4.91
C ASN A 100 4.07 -29.31 -3.72
N LYS A 101 3.75 -29.74 -2.50
CA LYS A 101 4.07 -28.98 -1.30
C LYS A 101 5.58 -28.81 -1.15
N VAL A 102 6.02 -27.56 -1.00
CA VAL A 102 7.44 -27.19 -0.84
C VAL A 102 8.02 -27.88 0.41
N PHE A 103 7.41 -27.69 1.56
CA PHE A 103 7.86 -28.28 2.83
C PHE A 103 7.00 -29.48 3.19
N LYS A 104 7.30 -30.65 2.61
CA LYS A 104 6.48 -31.88 2.75
C LYS A 104 6.25 -32.33 4.19
N GLY A 105 7.22 -32.11 5.09
CA GLY A 105 7.13 -32.48 6.51
C GLY A 105 6.47 -31.45 7.41
N LEU A 106 6.15 -30.24 6.90
CA LEU A 106 5.62 -29.15 7.71
C LEU A 106 4.08 -29.26 7.74
N PRO A 107 3.42 -29.28 8.92
CA PRO A 107 1.97 -29.13 8.98
C PRO A 107 1.57 -27.71 8.48
N THR A 108 0.28 -27.52 8.13
CA THR A 108 -0.21 -26.19 7.82
C THR A 108 -0.12 -25.31 9.06
N LEU A 109 0.67 -24.25 8.99
CA LEU A 109 0.85 -23.33 10.11
C LEU A 109 -0.42 -22.50 10.35
N PRO A 110 -0.66 -22.05 11.58
CA PRO A 110 -1.75 -21.11 11.86
C PRO A 110 -1.57 -19.82 11.07
N ILE A 111 -2.62 -19.36 10.38
CA ILE A 111 -2.61 -18.16 9.56
C ILE A 111 -2.08 -16.92 10.30
N PRO A 112 -2.49 -16.62 11.57
CA PRO A 112 -1.98 -15.48 12.30
C PRO A 112 -0.47 -15.54 12.57
N VAL A 113 0.10 -16.74 12.73
CA VAL A 113 1.55 -16.92 12.94
C VAL A 113 2.32 -16.55 11.68
N VAL A 114 1.87 -17.00 10.52
CA VAL A 114 2.52 -16.66 9.24
C VAL A 114 2.34 -15.18 8.92
N LEU A 115 1.17 -14.61 9.18
CA LEU A 115 0.94 -13.17 9.04
C LEU A 115 1.90 -12.37 9.93
N LEU A 116 2.04 -12.74 11.20
CA LEU A 116 2.98 -12.08 12.11
C LEU A 116 4.43 -12.21 11.62
N LEU A 117 4.82 -13.38 11.14
CA LEU A 117 6.15 -13.63 10.58
C LEU A 117 6.47 -12.66 9.42
N VAL A 118 5.58 -12.57 8.43
CA VAL A 118 5.83 -11.68 7.27
C VAL A 118 5.78 -10.20 7.67
N ILE A 119 4.93 -9.82 8.62
CA ILE A 119 4.90 -8.46 9.19
C ILE A 119 6.25 -8.13 9.86
N VAL A 120 6.81 -9.06 10.63
CA VAL A 120 8.14 -8.87 11.26
C VAL A 120 9.22 -8.75 10.20
N ILE A 121 9.20 -9.58 9.15
CA ILE A 121 10.14 -9.48 8.02
C ILE A 121 10.03 -8.09 7.35
N GLY A 122 8.83 -7.65 7.02
CA GLY A 122 8.61 -6.32 6.42
C GLY A 122 9.06 -5.18 7.32
N ALA A 123 8.75 -5.26 8.62
CA ALA A 123 9.19 -4.28 9.61
C ALA A 123 10.72 -4.22 9.73
N LEU A 124 11.41 -5.36 9.68
CA LEU A 124 12.88 -5.42 9.72
C LEU A 124 13.50 -4.82 8.46
N ILE A 125 12.96 -5.11 7.27
CA ILE A 125 13.43 -4.48 6.03
C ILE A 125 13.22 -2.96 6.11
N GLY A 126 12.04 -2.52 6.55
CA GLY A 126 11.75 -1.11 6.76
C GLY A 126 12.66 -0.47 7.82
N LEU A 127 12.97 -1.18 8.92
CA LEU A 127 13.91 -0.72 9.94
C LEU A 127 15.30 -0.49 9.35
N ILE A 128 15.83 -1.45 8.59
CA ILE A 128 17.16 -1.36 7.97
C ILE A 128 17.19 -0.19 6.98
N THR A 129 16.20 -0.08 6.10
CA THR A 129 16.10 1.03 5.14
C THR A 129 15.97 2.37 5.85
N GLY A 130 15.12 2.45 6.88
CA GLY A 130 14.95 3.65 7.70
C GLY A 130 16.23 4.06 8.44
N LEU A 131 17.03 3.11 8.93
CA LEU A 131 18.34 3.38 9.54
C LEU A 131 19.33 3.94 8.52
N ILE A 132 19.37 3.40 7.31
CA ILE A 132 20.23 3.88 6.22
C ILE A 132 19.87 5.32 5.85
N VAL A 133 18.59 5.61 5.68
CA VAL A 133 18.12 6.95 5.33
C VAL A 133 18.31 7.93 6.48
N ALA A 134 17.88 7.58 7.69
CA ALA A 134 17.80 8.54 8.81
C ALA A 134 19.10 8.73 9.57
N LYS A 135 19.97 7.70 9.67
CA LYS A 135 21.25 7.80 10.40
C LYS A 135 22.45 8.01 9.50
N LEU A 136 22.45 7.35 8.32
CA LEU A 136 23.57 7.49 7.37
C LEU A 136 23.33 8.63 6.37
N ASN A 137 22.19 9.33 6.46
CA ASN A 137 21.81 10.45 5.59
C ASN A 137 21.86 10.10 4.09
N VAL A 138 21.59 8.83 3.74
CA VAL A 138 21.52 8.42 2.34
C VAL A 138 20.19 8.88 1.75
N VAL A 139 20.24 9.41 0.53
CA VAL A 139 19.03 9.86 -0.17
C VAL A 139 18.03 8.70 -0.28
N PRO A 140 16.76 8.90 0.08
CA PRO A 140 15.72 7.86 0.09
C PRO A 140 15.66 7.00 -1.18
N PHE A 141 15.70 7.64 -2.34
CA PHE A 141 15.71 6.96 -3.64
C PHE A 141 16.85 5.94 -3.78
N VAL A 142 18.07 6.32 -3.41
CA VAL A 142 19.27 5.44 -3.50
C VAL A 142 19.17 4.29 -2.50
N ALA A 143 18.80 4.60 -1.24
CA ALA A 143 18.66 3.59 -0.19
C ALA A 143 17.60 2.55 -0.56
N THR A 144 16.43 2.99 -1.02
CA THR A 144 15.32 2.09 -1.36
C THR A 144 15.55 1.32 -2.65
N MET A 145 16.28 1.89 -3.63
CA MET A 145 16.72 1.17 -4.81
C MET A 145 17.70 0.05 -4.43
N GLY A 146 18.66 0.32 -3.54
CA GLY A 146 19.53 -0.72 -2.98
C GLY A 146 18.74 -1.81 -2.26
N THR A 147 17.80 -1.43 -1.41
CA THR A 147 16.91 -2.37 -0.72
C THR A 147 16.09 -3.21 -1.73
N MET A 148 15.57 -2.60 -2.78
CA MET A 148 14.83 -3.29 -3.85
C MET A 148 15.66 -4.41 -4.47
N VAL A 149 16.92 -4.13 -4.84
CA VAL A 149 17.80 -5.11 -5.46
C VAL A 149 18.15 -6.24 -4.48
N ILE A 150 18.46 -5.91 -3.23
CA ILE A 150 18.79 -6.89 -2.19
C ILE A 150 17.58 -7.80 -1.93
N VAL A 151 16.40 -7.23 -1.70
CA VAL A 151 15.18 -8.01 -1.44
C VAL A 151 14.81 -8.86 -2.65
N TYR A 152 14.97 -8.35 -3.86
CA TYR A 152 14.75 -9.13 -5.08
C TYR A 152 15.74 -10.30 -5.20
N GLY A 153 17.02 -10.07 -4.89
CA GLY A 153 18.02 -11.13 -4.88
C GLY A 153 17.70 -12.23 -3.87
N ILE A 154 17.36 -11.85 -2.63
CA ILE A 154 16.94 -12.81 -1.60
C ILE A 154 15.68 -13.57 -2.03
N ASN A 155 14.70 -12.88 -2.60
CA ASN A 155 13.46 -13.48 -3.07
C ASN A 155 13.71 -14.47 -4.21
N SER A 156 14.61 -14.14 -5.15
CA SER A 156 14.99 -15.02 -6.25
C SER A 156 15.72 -16.27 -5.77
N LEU A 157 16.68 -16.12 -4.86
CA LEU A 157 17.37 -17.27 -4.24
C LEU A 157 16.41 -18.17 -3.50
N TYR A 158 15.45 -17.58 -2.76
CA TYR A 158 14.43 -18.35 -2.06
C TYR A 158 13.48 -19.04 -3.04
N PHE A 159 13.08 -18.38 -4.11
CA PHE A 159 12.23 -18.96 -5.17
C PHE A 159 12.92 -20.15 -5.86
N ASP A 160 14.21 -20.03 -6.15
CA ASP A 160 15.01 -21.11 -6.73
C ASP A 160 15.15 -22.27 -5.75
N PHE A 161 15.41 -22.00 -4.48
CA PHE A 161 15.48 -23.00 -3.41
C PHE A 161 14.18 -23.80 -3.26
N VAL A 162 13.03 -23.16 -3.43
CA VAL A 162 11.71 -23.83 -3.32
C VAL A 162 11.25 -24.51 -4.62
N GLY A 163 12.11 -24.59 -5.64
CA GLY A 163 11.90 -25.38 -6.84
C GLY A 163 11.62 -24.56 -8.10
N ALA A 164 11.88 -23.25 -8.11
CA ALA A 164 11.80 -22.33 -9.27
C ALA A 164 10.49 -22.44 -10.07
N SER A 165 9.40 -22.76 -9.42
CA SER A 165 8.08 -22.94 -10.04
C SER A 165 7.00 -22.17 -9.28
N PRO A 166 5.90 -21.77 -9.91
CA PRO A 166 4.83 -21.07 -9.23
C PRO A 166 4.32 -21.83 -8.01
N VAL A 167 4.35 -21.19 -6.84
CA VAL A 167 3.87 -21.79 -5.59
C VAL A 167 2.36 -21.60 -5.51
N ALA A 168 1.61 -22.69 -5.54
CA ALA A 168 0.15 -22.70 -5.52
C ALA A 168 -0.37 -23.84 -4.61
N GLY A 169 -1.69 -24.04 -4.59
CA GLY A 169 -2.31 -25.12 -3.80
C GLY A 169 -2.32 -24.78 -2.31
N PHE A 170 -2.79 -23.59 -1.96
CA PHE A 170 -2.89 -23.10 -0.59
C PHE A 170 -3.95 -23.84 0.21
N ASP A 171 -3.79 -23.83 1.53
CA ASP A 171 -4.85 -24.28 2.43
C ASP A 171 -6.14 -23.47 2.18
N ARG A 172 -7.29 -24.19 2.25
CA ARG A 172 -8.60 -23.58 1.99
C ARG A 172 -8.88 -22.38 2.92
N LYS A 173 -8.47 -22.47 4.19
CA LYS A 173 -8.66 -21.39 5.15
C LYS A 173 -7.87 -20.14 4.74
N TYR A 174 -6.64 -20.33 4.24
CA TYR A 174 -5.84 -19.18 3.77
C TYR A 174 -6.44 -18.56 2.50
N SER A 175 -6.85 -19.36 1.53
CA SER A 175 -7.54 -18.83 0.35
C SER A 175 -8.82 -18.06 0.74
N GLN A 176 -9.57 -18.56 1.71
CA GLN A 176 -10.78 -17.87 2.21
C GLN A 176 -10.52 -16.53 2.87
N VAL A 177 -9.32 -16.26 3.41
CA VAL A 177 -8.96 -14.93 3.97
C VAL A 177 -9.14 -13.83 2.93
N ALA A 178 -8.80 -14.07 1.69
CA ALA A 178 -8.92 -13.06 0.62
C ALA A 178 -10.07 -13.33 -0.35
N GLN A 179 -10.32 -14.61 -0.66
CA GLN A 179 -11.37 -15.02 -1.60
C GLN A 179 -12.74 -15.21 -0.93
N GLY A 180 -12.81 -15.16 0.40
CA GLY A 180 -14.06 -15.23 1.14
C GLY A 180 -14.87 -13.92 1.07
N ALA A 181 -16.12 -14.01 1.53
CA ALA A 181 -17.02 -12.85 1.65
C ALA A 181 -17.75 -12.88 2.98
N LEU A 182 -18.04 -11.68 3.53
CA LEU A 182 -18.84 -11.55 4.75
C LEU A 182 -20.28 -11.96 4.51
N PHE A 183 -20.84 -11.53 3.38
CA PHE A 183 -22.16 -11.94 2.92
C PHE A 183 -22.20 -11.98 1.38
N GLN A 184 -23.13 -12.79 0.87
CA GLN A 184 -23.45 -12.84 -0.55
C GLN A 184 -24.97 -12.91 -0.69
N ILE A 185 -25.56 -11.90 -1.33
CA ILE A 185 -26.99 -11.81 -1.62
C ILE A 185 -27.14 -11.64 -3.12
N GLY A 186 -27.53 -12.72 -3.81
CA GLY A 186 -27.56 -12.73 -5.27
C GLY A 186 -26.18 -12.47 -5.86
N GLN A 187 -26.08 -11.39 -6.66
CA GLN A 187 -24.81 -10.96 -7.27
C GLN A 187 -23.98 -10.04 -6.34
N LEU A 188 -24.57 -9.53 -5.27
CA LEU A 188 -23.85 -8.65 -4.34
C LEU A 188 -23.00 -9.49 -3.38
N ARG A 189 -21.68 -9.28 -3.42
CA ARG A 189 -20.72 -9.98 -2.58
C ARG A 189 -19.77 -8.99 -1.91
N LEU A 190 -19.77 -8.93 -0.58
CA LEU A 190 -18.81 -8.11 0.18
C LEU A 190 -17.58 -8.97 0.53
N SER A 191 -16.49 -8.78 -0.22
CA SER A 191 -15.22 -9.47 0.02
C SER A 191 -14.59 -9.06 1.36
N TYR A 192 -13.97 -10.00 2.06
CA TYR A 192 -13.16 -9.71 3.25
C TYR A 192 -12.02 -8.71 2.97
N LEU A 193 -11.47 -8.68 1.74
CA LEU A 193 -10.42 -7.72 1.38
C LEU A 193 -10.88 -6.27 1.52
N ILE A 194 -12.13 -5.97 1.18
CA ILE A 194 -12.70 -4.62 1.35
C ILE A 194 -12.73 -4.24 2.83
N ILE A 195 -13.09 -5.19 3.71
CA ILE A 195 -13.12 -4.96 5.15
C ILE A 195 -11.71 -4.70 5.68
N TYR A 196 -10.72 -5.49 5.25
CA TYR A 196 -9.32 -5.27 5.67
C TYR A 196 -8.77 -3.92 5.19
N ALA A 197 -9.13 -3.50 3.97
CA ALA A 197 -8.77 -2.18 3.47
C ALA A 197 -9.40 -1.06 4.33
N VAL A 198 -10.67 -1.17 4.67
CA VAL A 198 -11.36 -0.21 5.56
C VAL A 198 -10.69 -0.16 6.94
N ILE A 199 -10.36 -1.32 7.52
CA ILE A 199 -9.63 -1.38 8.80
C ILE A 199 -8.27 -0.68 8.68
N ALA A 200 -7.52 -0.92 7.60
CA ALA A 200 -6.24 -0.28 7.36
C ALA A 200 -6.38 1.24 7.17
N ILE A 201 -7.40 1.69 6.45
CA ILE A 201 -7.70 3.12 6.28
C ILE A 201 -8.00 3.78 7.64
N VAL A 202 -8.87 3.18 8.45
CA VAL A 202 -9.23 3.72 9.77
C VAL A 202 -8.02 3.73 10.70
N PHE A 203 -7.21 2.68 10.69
CA PHE A 203 -5.97 2.59 11.46
C PHE A 203 -5.00 3.71 11.07
N MET A 204 -4.70 3.87 9.78
CA MET A 204 -3.78 4.89 9.29
C MET A 204 -4.34 6.31 9.48
N TRP A 205 -5.65 6.50 9.29
CA TRP A 205 -6.30 7.77 9.57
C TRP A 205 -6.17 8.17 11.04
N THR A 206 -6.39 7.23 11.95
CA THR A 206 -6.24 7.45 13.40
C THR A 206 -4.78 7.77 13.73
N LEU A 207 -3.84 7.01 13.18
CA LEU A 207 -2.42 7.18 13.40
C LEU A 207 -1.94 8.57 12.96
N TRP A 208 -2.38 9.04 11.79
CA TRP A 208 -1.98 10.34 11.25
C TRP A 208 -2.65 11.52 11.95
N ASN A 209 -3.94 11.42 12.25
CA ASN A 209 -4.73 12.58 12.71
C ASN A 209 -4.88 12.65 14.23
N LYS A 210 -4.70 11.53 14.96
CA LYS A 210 -4.99 11.46 16.39
C LYS A 210 -3.77 11.17 17.27
N THR A 211 -2.58 10.93 16.68
CA THR A 211 -1.38 10.59 17.46
C THR A 211 -0.28 11.62 17.32
N VAL A 212 0.65 11.62 18.28
CA VAL A 212 1.88 12.43 18.24
C VAL A 212 2.77 12.00 17.05
N PHE A 213 2.77 10.70 16.72
CA PHE A 213 3.49 10.20 15.54
C PHE A 213 3.05 10.89 14.24
N GLY A 214 1.74 11.03 14.01
CA GLY A 214 1.23 11.72 12.84
C GLY A 214 1.62 13.20 12.80
N LYS A 215 1.54 13.90 13.95
CA LYS A 215 2.01 15.29 14.04
C LYS A 215 3.50 15.43 13.69
N ASN A 216 4.33 14.52 14.22
CA ASN A 216 5.77 14.49 13.95
C ASN A 216 6.05 14.19 12.47
N LEU A 217 5.30 13.26 11.87
CA LEU A 217 5.40 12.92 10.45
C LEU A 217 5.19 14.15 9.56
N PHE A 218 4.13 14.92 9.78
CA PHE A 218 3.86 16.15 9.02
C PHE A 218 4.87 17.26 9.32
N ALA A 219 5.34 17.40 10.57
CA ALA A 219 6.37 18.39 10.94
C ALA A 219 7.69 18.08 10.23
N VAL A 220 8.16 16.83 10.26
CA VAL A 220 9.38 16.38 9.57
C VAL A 220 9.25 16.58 8.05
N GLY A 221 8.09 16.25 7.48
CA GLY A 221 7.86 16.43 6.05
C GLY A 221 7.77 17.88 5.61
N GLY A 222 7.29 18.78 6.46
CA GLY A 222 7.20 20.21 6.16
C GLY A 222 8.55 20.91 6.21
N ASN A 223 9.29 20.74 7.30
CA ASN A 223 10.65 21.27 7.45
C ASN A 223 11.38 20.47 8.54
N PRO A 224 12.31 19.58 8.18
CA PRO A 224 13.06 18.77 9.14
C PRO A 224 13.87 19.58 10.14
N GLU A 225 14.47 20.72 9.72
CA GLU A 225 15.29 21.57 10.60
C GLU A 225 14.40 22.27 11.65
N ALA A 226 13.27 22.84 11.24
CA ALA A 226 12.29 23.43 12.14
C ALA A 226 11.70 22.38 13.09
N ALA A 227 11.49 21.15 12.63
CA ALA A 227 11.02 20.04 13.45
C ALA A 227 12.02 19.72 14.58
N VAL A 228 13.33 19.67 14.29
CA VAL A 228 14.39 19.48 15.29
C VAL A 228 14.35 20.59 16.34
N VAL A 229 14.28 21.86 15.94
CA VAL A 229 14.18 23.00 16.87
C VAL A 229 12.93 22.92 17.75
N SER A 230 11.85 22.35 17.21
CA SER A 230 10.60 22.10 17.96
C SER A 230 10.63 20.86 18.84
N GLY A 231 11.79 20.18 18.99
CA GLY A 231 11.96 19.01 19.83
C GLY A 231 11.51 17.69 19.22
N VAL A 232 11.20 17.66 17.91
CA VAL A 232 10.84 16.41 17.22
C VAL A 232 12.09 15.61 16.90
N ASN A 233 12.11 14.34 17.28
CA ASN A 233 13.19 13.43 16.89
C ASN A 233 12.98 12.95 15.45
N VAL A 234 13.60 13.65 14.49
CA VAL A 234 13.50 13.37 13.04
C VAL A 234 13.96 11.96 12.71
N VAL A 235 15.11 11.52 13.25
CA VAL A 235 15.68 10.18 12.99
C VAL A 235 14.69 9.09 13.43
N LYS A 236 14.17 9.18 14.65
CA LYS A 236 13.19 8.20 15.16
C LYS A 236 11.91 8.21 14.30
N THR A 237 11.44 9.38 13.92
CA THR A 237 10.22 9.52 13.12
C THR A 237 10.40 8.85 11.75
N LEU A 238 11.49 9.12 11.05
CA LEU A 238 11.78 8.49 9.75
C LEU A 238 11.89 6.97 9.86
N ILE A 239 12.64 6.44 10.85
CA ILE A 239 12.76 4.99 11.05
C ILE A 239 11.37 4.35 11.25
N LEU A 240 10.52 4.97 12.09
CA LEU A 240 9.19 4.44 12.35
C LEU A 240 8.29 4.48 11.10
N VAL A 241 8.42 5.51 10.26
CA VAL A 241 7.68 5.59 8.99
C VAL A 241 8.07 4.45 8.06
N TYR A 242 9.39 4.20 7.86
CA TYR A 242 9.87 3.08 7.04
C TYR A 242 9.44 1.72 7.60
N MET A 243 9.51 1.52 8.92
CA MET A 243 9.03 0.29 9.56
C MET A 243 7.53 0.06 9.31
N LEU A 244 6.72 1.11 9.51
CA LEU A 244 5.28 1.05 9.27
C LEU A 244 4.97 0.72 7.81
N SER A 245 5.71 1.34 6.88
CA SER A 245 5.58 1.05 5.45
C SER A 245 5.85 -0.43 5.15
N GLY A 246 6.95 -0.99 5.69
CA GLY A 246 7.26 -2.41 5.54
C GLY A 246 6.19 -3.35 6.11
N VAL A 247 5.56 -2.98 7.23
CA VAL A 247 4.40 -3.71 7.79
C VAL A 247 3.22 -3.70 6.82
N MET A 248 2.92 -2.55 6.22
CA MET A 248 1.81 -2.43 5.26
C MET A 248 2.08 -3.21 3.98
N TYR A 249 3.33 -3.18 3.47
CA TYR A 249 3.74 -3.96 2.29
C TYR A 249 3.65 -5.46 2.54
N ALA A 250 4.12 -5.92 3.69
CA ALA A 250 4.05 -7.34 4.07
C ALA A 250 2.60 -7.81 4.23
N THR A 251 1.75 -6.99 4.85
CA THR A 251 0.32 -7.26 4.96
C THR A 251 -0.34 -7.33 3.57
N GLY A 252 -0.01 -6.38 2.70
CA GLY A 252 -0.46 -6.38 1.31
C GLY A 252 -0.03 -7.64 0.56
N GLY A 253 1.24 -8.06 0.68
CA GLY A 253 1.79 -9.26 0.05
C GLY A 253 1.13 -10.55 0.53
N PHE A 254 0.89 -10.66 1.83
CA PHE A 254 0.15 -11.77 2.42
C PHE A 254 -1.27 -11.89 1.83
N LEU A 255 -1.99 -10.79 1.75
CA LEU A 255 -3.36 -10.76 1.20
C LEU A 255 -3.38 -10.98 -0.32
N GLU A 256 -2.38 -10.46 -1.03
CA GLU A 256 -2.25 -10.63 -2.48
C GLU A 256 -2.01 -12.09 -2.87
N ALA A 257 -1.15 -12.81 -2.14
CA ALA A 257 -0.94 -14.24 -2.34
C ALA A 257 -2.25 -15.03 -2.18
N ALA A 258 -2.99 -14.77 -1.09
CA ALA A 258 -4.28 -15.41 -0.83
C ALA A 258 -5.32 -15.08 -1.91
N ARG A 259 -5.31 -13.83 -2.44
CA ARG A 259 -6.22 -13.37 -3.48
C ARG A 259 -5.97 -14.06 -4.82
N VAL A 260 -4.70 -14.08 -5.25
CA VAL A 260 -4.29 -14.60 -6.55
C VAL A 260 -4.30 -16.14 -6.57
N GLY A 261 -3.99 -16.78 -5.44
CA GLY A 261 -3.97 -18.25 -5.32
C GLY A 261 -2.70 -18.91 -5.85
N SER A 262 -1.76 -18.13 -6.40
CA SER A 262 -0.47 -18.59 -6.89
C SER A 262 0.55 -17.46 -6.79
N VAL A 263 1.79 -17.78 -6.46
CA VAL A 263 2.88 -16.80 -6.30
C VAL A 263 4.07 -17.20 -7.17
N THR A 264 4.61 -16.22 -7.89
CA THR A 264 5.84 -16.34 -8.67
C THR A 264 6.89 -15.35 -8.17
N ASN A 265 8.14 -15.48 -8.64
CA ASN A 265 9.21 -14.53 -8.33
C ASN A 265 8.90 -13.07 -8.75
N ASN A 266 8.00 -12.88 -9.71
CA ASN A 266 7.57 -11.57 -10.21
C ASN A 266 6.36 -10.97 -9.48
N MET A 267 5.83 -11.62 -8.43
CA MET A 267 4.76 -11.05 -7.63
C MET A 267 5.18 -9.68 -7.08
N GLY A 268 4.29 -8.71 -7.19
CA GLY A 268 4.55 -7.34 -6.74
C GLY A 268 5.37 -6.46 -7.71
N PHE A 269 5.72 -6.95 -8.90
CA PHE A 269 6.43 -6.14 -9.90
C PHE A 269 5.63 -4.88 -10.26
N MET A 270 6.28 -3.71 -10.23
CA MET A 270 5.70 -2.37 -10.50
C MET A 270 4.66 -1.88 -9.49
N TYR A 271 4.44 -2.57 -8.34
CA TYR A 271 3.48 -2.10 -7.33
C TYR A 271 3.90 -0.79 -6.67
N GLU A 272 5.18 -0.47 -6.68
CA GLU A 272 5.69 0.84 -6.26
C GLU A 272 5.11 1.97 -7.10
N MET A 273 5.00 1.78 -8.42
CA MET A 273 4.44 2.80 -9.33
C MET A 273 2.94 2.98 -9.11
N ASP A 274 2.21 1.88 -8.94
CA ASP A 274 0.77 1.93 -8.65
C ASP A 274 0.52 2.67 -7.32
N ALA A 275 1.28 2.33 -6.27
CA ALA A 275 1.10 2.91 -4.94
C ALA A 275 1.48 4.40 -4.90
N ILE A 276 2.62 4.78 -5.53
CA ILE A 276 3.05 6.17 -5.65
C ILE A 276 2.02 6.96 -6.47
N GLY A 277 1.60 6.39 -7.62
CA GLY A 277 0.59 7.02 -8.48
C GLY A 277 -0.73 7.28 -7.74
N ALA A 278 -1.22 6.30 -6.99
CA ALA A 278 -2.43 6.46 -6.17
C ALA A 278 -2.28 7.59 -5.14
N CYS A 279 -1.16 7.64 -4.41
CA CYS A 279 -0.89 8.69 -3.43
C CYS A 279 -0.85 10.09 -4.06
N VAL A 280 -0.18 10.23 -5.20
CA VAL A 280 -0.02 11.53 -5.89
C VAL A 280 -1.34 12.01 -6.46
N ILE A 281 -2.08 11.15 -7.15
CA ILE A 281 -3.43 11.45 -7.66
C ILE A 281 -4.35 11.82 -6.50
N GLY A 282 -4.20 11.16 -5.35
CA GLY A 282 -4.92 11.45 -4.12
C GLY A 282 -4.49 12.72 -3.38
N GLY A 283 -3.49 13.46 -3.90
CA GLY A 283 -3.07 14.76 -3.36
C GLY A 283 -2.05 14.67 -2.22
N VAL A 284 -1.33 13.55 -2.09
CA VAL A 284 -0.14 13.48 -1.23
C VAL A 284 1.02 14.14 -1.97
N SER A 285 1.62 15.18 -1.36
CA SER A 285 2.62 16.01 -2.02
C SER A 285 4.03 15.47 -1.86
N PHE A 286 4.78 15.36 -2.95
CA PHE A 286 6.23 15.08 -2.92
C PHE A 286 7.07 16.19 -2.26
N SER A 287 6.54 17.43 -2.19
CA SER A 287 7.20 18.50 -1.45
C SER A 287 7.18 18.26 0.06
N GLY A 288 6.49 17.25 0.53
CA GLY A 288 6.38 16.87 1.93
C GLY A 288 5.38 17.72 2.73
N GLY A 289 5.07 17.27 3.93
CA GLY A 289 4.22 17.99 4.90
C GLY A 289 2.74 18.12 4.52
N VAL A 290 2.32 17.58 3.37
CA VAL A 290 0.94 17.67 2.87
C VAL A 290 0.45 16.32 2.39
N GLY A 291 -0.72 15.90 2.87
CA GLY A 291 -1.38 14.67 2.46
C GLY A 291 -2.61 14.36 3.31
N LYS A 292 -3.53 13.61 2.75
CA LYS A 292 -4.73 13.13 3.46
C LYS A 292 -4.94 11.66 3.16
N ILE A 293 -5.24 10.87 4.19
CA ILE A 293 -5.55 9.43 4.03
C ILE A 293 -6.77 9.21 3.11
N SER A 294 -7.74 10.13 3.15
CA SER A 294 -8.93 10.05 2.28
C SER A 294 -8.64 10.28 0.80
N GLY A 295 -7.44 10.70 0.46
CA GLY A 295 -7.02 10.87 -0.92
C GLY A 295 -6.29 9.67 -1.50
N VAL A 296 -5.70 8.85 -0.64
CA VAL A 296 -5.00 7.61 -1.02
C VAL A 296 -6.00 6.50 -1.31
#